data_48d75f68e087b4001430e3a9eb11c975
#
_entry.id   48d75f68e087b4001430e3a9eb11c975
#
_cell.length_a   1.000
_cell.length_b   1.000
_cell.length_c   1.000
_cell.angle_alpha   90.00
_cell.angle_beta   90.00
_cell.angle_gamma   90.00
#
_symmetry.space_group_name_H-M   'P 1'
#
loop_
_entity.id
_entity.type
_entity.pdbx_description
1 polymer ?
#
loop_
_entity_poly.entity_id
_entity_poly.type
_entity_poly.pdbx_seq_one_letter_code
_entity_poly.pdbx_strand_id
1 'polypeptide(L)'
;MEGLGYSQTAGKTQIPRNIKRRFCMKIYQVEELVGITKKNIRFYEDAGLLNPKRNPQNDYRDYSLEDVQILERIKLLRKLSVPIEEIRLLFDGKCSFKSVMENQIERLTKEQQNTERMKDLCSSLKEGAIDINTLDAADYLEKMTKLEQGGTKFVDIEKEDIDRKKKSGAMVAAIVCCGFLALILFSMFLGLRHVPLGDGFLPVVIFVAVIVCVITGIIIALIQRFREINKGEEYEARNY
;
A
#
# COMPACT_ATOMS: atom_id res chain seq x y z
N MET A 1 46.51 -25.09 27.42
CA MET A 1 45.10 -24.75 27.25
C MET A 1 45.04 -23.50 26.40
N GLU A 2 44.95 -23.67 25.09
CA GLU A 2 45.02 -22.60 24.12
C GLU A 2 43.63 -22.04 23.86
N GLY A 3 43.46 -20.74 24.07
CA GLY A 3 42.23 -20.03 23.80
C GLY A 3 42.14 -19.65 22.33
N LEU A 4 41.20 -20.22 21.61
CA LEU A 4 40.86 -19.87 20.24
C LEU A 4 40.21 -18.47 20.20
N GLY A 5 41.02 -17.48 19.75
CA GLY A 5 40.54 -16.14 19.43
C GLY A 5 39.74 -16.15 18.15
N TYR A 6 38.41 -15.92 18.24
CA TYR A 6 37.58 -15.60 17.09
C TYR A 6 37.89 -14.18 16.62
N SER A 7 38.70 -14.07 15.59
CA SER A 7 38.89 -12.83 14.84
C SER A 7 37.66 -12.60 13.95
N GLN A 8 36.76 -11.70 14.37
CA GLN A 8 35.69 -11.17 13.51
C GLN A 8 36.31 -10.14 12.55
N THR A 9 36.81 -10.58 11.44
CA THR A 9 37.01 -9.73 10.27
C THR A 9 35.73 -9.70 9.44
N ALA A 10 34.77 -8.86 9.84
CA ALA A 10 33.72 -8.42 8.96
C ALA A 10 34.34 -7.61 7.82
N GLY A 11 34.67 -8.30 6.75
CA GLY A 11 35.20 -7.70 5.52
C GLY A 11 34.18 -6.77 4.92
N LYS A 12 34.32 -5.47 5.18
CA LYS A 12 33.73 -4.43 4.33
C LYS A 12 34.32 -4.59 2.95
N THR A 13 33.65 -5.27 2.06
CA THR A 13 33.99 -5.31 0.64
C THR A 13 33.88 -3.89 0.10
N GLN A 14 34.99 -3.17 0.12
CA GLN A 14 35.08 -1.86 -0.52
C GLN A 14 35.07 -2.08 -2.02
N ILE A 15 33.89 -1.95 -2.61
CA ILE A 15 33.70 -1.94 -4.06
C ILE A 15 34.47 -0.74 -4.61
N PRO A 16 35.45 -0.93 -5.52
CA PRO A 16 36.24 0.16 -6.07
C PRO A 16 35.36 1.25 -6.68
N ARG A 17 35.63 2.52 -6.39
CA ARG A 17 34.84 3.69 -6.85
C ARG A 17 34.60 3.71 -8.37
N ASN A 18 35.45 3.06 -9.15
CA ASN A 18 35.35 3.00 -10.61
C ASN A 18 34.30 1.97 -11.12
N ILE A 19 33.92 0.99 -10.30
CA ILE A 19 32.89 -0.01 -10.64
C ILE A 19 31.48 0.54 -10.37
N LYS A 20 31.33 1.51 -9.46
CA LYS A 20 30.06 2.14 -9.10
C LYS A 20 29.30 2.81 -10.26
N ARG A 21 29.97 3.18 -11.34
CA ARG A 21 29.38 3.99 -12.43
C ARG A 21 28.78 3.19 -13.59
N ARG A 22 28.87 1.86 -13.61
CA ARG A 22 28.49 1.04 -14.80
C ARG A 22 27.36 0.03 -14.58
N PHE A 23 26.85 -0.13 -13.37
CA PHE A 23 25.72 -1.03 -13.15
C PHE A 23 24.41 -0.26 -13.28
N CYS A 24 23.84 -0.26 -14.50
CA CYS A 24 22.47 0.19 -14.76
C CYS A 24 21.56 -1.02 -14.61
N MET A 25 20.70 -1.02 -13.60
CA MET A 25 19.75 -2.09 -13.33
C MET A 25 18.35 -1.67 -13.78
N LYS A 26 17.59 -2.63 -14.28
CA LYS A 26 16.17 -2.43 -14.56
C LYS A 26 15.36 -2.64 -13.28
N ILE A 27 14.17 -2.04 -13.21
CA ILE A 27 13.31 -2.08 -12.02
C ILE A 27 13.05 -3.51 -11.49
N TYR A 28 12.96 -4.52 -12.37
CA TYR A 28 12.75 -5.90 -11.96
C TYR A 28 13.97 -6.50 -11.23
N GLN A 29 15.19 -6.10 -11.62
CA GLN A 29 16.43 -6.52 -10.95
C GLN A 29 16.55 -5.87 -9.57
N VAL A 30 16.14 -4.60 -9.46
CA VAL A 30 16.10 -3.87 -8.17
C VAL A 30 15.05 -4.49 -7.24
N GLU A 31 13.86 -4.85 -7.78
CA GLU A 31 12.82 -5.55 -7.03
C GLU A 31 13.34 -6.87 -6.45
N GLU A 32 14.02 -7.68 -7.26
CA GLU A 32 14.60 -8.94 -6.82
C GLU A 32 15.71 -8.75 -5.79
N LEU A 33 16.60 -7.78 -6.01
CA LEU A 33 17.76 -7.52 -5.14
C LEU A 33 17.35 -6.96 -3.79
N VAL A 34 16.48 -5.95 -3.77
CA VAL A 34 16.07 -5.24 -2.54
C VAL A 34 14.88 -5.92 -1.87
N GLY A 35 14.08 -6.66 -2.63
CA GLY A 35 12.83 -7.27 -2.16
C GLY A 35 11.78 -6.20 -1.81
N ILE A 36 11.65 -5.19 -2.67
CA ILE A 36 10.61 -4.16 -2.65
C ILE A 36 9.88 -4.24 -4.00
N THR A 37 8.55 -4.25 -3.99
CA THR A 37 7.76 -4.36 -5.22
C THR A 37 7.98 -3.17 -6.17
N LYS A 38 7.88 -3.39 -7.48
CA LYS A 38 7.94 -2.31 -8.50
C LYS A 38 6.98 -1.17 -8.18
N LYS A 39 5.80 -1.47 -7.64
CA LYS A 39 4.82 -0.46 -7.23
C LYS A 39 5.40 0.46 -6.15
N ASN A 40 6.02 -0.12 -5.12
CA ASN A 40 6.63 0.65 -4.04
C ASN A 40 7.87 1.41 -4.48
N ILE A 41 8.69 0.86 -5.39
CA ILE A 41 9.84 1.59 -5.96
C ILE A 41 9.35 2.85 -6.69
N ARG A 42 8.32 2.74 -7.54
CA ARG A 42 7.73 3.90 -8.23
C ARG A 42 7.11 4.90 -7.25
N PHE A 43 6.45 4.40 -6.21
CA PHE A 43 5.91 5.26 -5.16
C PHE A 43 7.01 6.10 -4.48
N TYR A 44 8.20 5.52 -4.22
CA TYR A 44 9.33 6.26 -3.65
C TYR A 44 9.93 7.27 -4.65
N GLU A 45 9.90 6.99 -5.95
CA GLU A 45 10.23 7.97 -6.98
C GLU A 45 9.24 9.15 -6.96
N ASP A 46 7.94 8.86 -6.97
CA ASP A 46 6.88 9.87 -6.95
C ASP A 46 6.91 10.71 -5.66
N ALA A 47 7.32 10.11 -4.55
CA ALA A 47 7.55 10.79 -3.26
C ALA A 47 8.85 11.62 -3.22
N GLY A 48 9.66 11.60 -4.29
CA GLY A 48 10.92 12.34 -4.38
C GLY A 48 12.07 11.76 -3.54
N LEU A 49 11.92 10.52 -3.04
CA LEU A 49 12.96 9.81 -2.27
C LEU A 49 14.00 9.14 -3.15
N LEU A 50 13.67 8.91 -4.41
CA LEU A 50 14.51 8.25 -5.38
C LEU A 50 14.39 8.97 -6.73
N ASN A 51 15.52 9.19 -7.40
CA ASN A 51 15.55 9.85 -8.71
C ASN A 51 16.49 9.10 -9.67
N PRO A 52 16.05 7.93 -10.20
CA PRO A 52 16.86 7.13 -11.10
C PRO A 52 17.10 7.87 -12.41
N LYS A 53 18.27 7.67 -12.99
CA LYS A 53 18.57 8.23 -14.32
C LYS A 53 17.72 7.57 -15.39
N ARG A 54 17.43 8.32 -16.47
CA ARG A 54 16.80 7.78 -17.65
C ARG A 54 17.85 7.46 -18.71
N ASN A 55 17.66 6.33 -19.37
CA ASN A 55 18.51 5.93 -20.49
C ASN A 55 18.24 6.86 -21.68
N PRO A 56 19.27 7.54 -22.23
CA PRO A 56 19.08 8.49 -23.31
C PRO A 56 18.55 7.89 -24.62
N GLN A 57 18.69 6.57 -24.82
CA GLN A 57 18.30 5.90 -26.05
C GLN A 57 16.83 5.46 -26.08
N ASN A 58 16.24 5.15 -24.91
CA ASN A 58 14.92 4.54 -24.84
C ASN A 58 14.03 5.08 -23.71
N ASP A 59 14.49 6.12 -23.01
CA ASP A 59 13.82 6.77 -21.86
C ASP A 59 13.44 5.84 -20.69
N TYR A 60 13.96 4.59 -20.69
CA TYR A 60 13.74 3.69 -19.56
C TYR A 60 14.57 4.10 -18.34
N ARG A 61 14.01 3.86 -17.14
CA ARG A 61 14.69 4.08 -15.87
C ARG A 61 15.86 3.11 -15.70
N ASP A 62 17.01 3.64 -15.38
CA ASP A 62 18.25 2.92 -15.07
C ASP A 62 18.64 3.21 -13.63
N TYR A 63 18.60 2.18 -12.78
CA TYR A 63 18.92 2.29 -11.36
C TYR A 63 20.39 1.97 -11.12
N SER A 64 21.04 2.82 -10.34
CA SER A 64 22.42 2.65 -9.90
C SER A 64 22.51 1.83 -8.60
N LEU A 65 23.72 1.41 -8.22
CA LEU A 65 23.95 0.82 -6.90
C LEU A 65 23.67 1.81 -5.75
N GLU A 66 23.80 3.11 -6.01
CA GLU A 66 23.42 4.14 -5.04
C GLU A 66 21.93 4.19 -4.81
N ASP A 67 21.12 4.03 -5.88
CA ASP A 67 19.67 3.94 -5.79
C ASP A 67 19.24 2.69 -4.99
N VAL A 68 19.91 1.55 -5.19
CA VAL A 68 19.71 0.34 -4.39
C VAL A 68 19.96 0.60 -2.90
N GLN A 69 21.09 1.25 -2.56
CA GLN A 69 21.40 1.58 -1.16
C GLN A 69 20.38 2.55 -0.54
N ILE A 70 19.87 3.49 -1.32
CA ILE A 70 18.77 4.38 -0.89
C ILE A 70 17.52 3.55 -0.59
N LEU A 71 17.13 2.65 -1.48
CA LEU A 71 15.97 1.77 -1.28
C LEU A 71 16.14 0.85 -0.06
N GLU A 72 17.32 0.32 0.19
CA GLU A 72 17.61 -0.48 1.39
C GLU A 72 17.42 0.33 2.68
N ARG A 73 17.91 1.59 2.70
CA ARG A 73 17.70 2.51 3.84
C ARG A 73 16.23 2.84 4.03
N ILE A 74 15.50 3.14 2.95
CA ILE A 74 14.04 3.35 3.00
C ILE A 74 13.35 2.10 3.55
N LYS A 75 13.69 0.91 3.03
CA LYS A 75 13.13 -0.36 3.50
C LYS A 75 13.34 -0.58 5.00
N LEU A 76 14.56 -0.30 5.49
CA LEU A 76 14.87 -0.40 6.91
C LEU A 76 13.99 0.52 7.75
N LEU A 77 13.91 1.80 7.40
CA LEU A 77 13.13 2.79 8.13
C LEU A 77 11.62 2.47 8.08
N ARG A 78 11.13 2.03 6.92
CA ARG A 78 9.71 1.62 6.78
C ARG A 78 9.39 0.36 7.57
N LYS A 79 10.32 -0.59 7.70
CA LYS A 79 10.14 -1.75 8.59
C LYS A 79 10.08 -1.38 10.07
N LEU A 80 10.66 -0.23 10.44
CA LEU A 80 10.52 0.36 11.76
C LEU A 80 9.30 1.27 11.88
N SER A 81 8.40 1.26 10.88
CA SER A 81 7.19 2.10 10.81
C SER A 81 7.45 3.61 10.80
N VAL A 82 8.66 4.05 10.39
CA VAL A 82 8.95 5.48 10.24
C VAL A 82 8.14 6.05 9.07
N PRO A 83 7.40 7.16 9.25
CA PRO A 83 6.61 7.80 8.19
C PRO A 83 7.48 8.25 7.01
N ILE A 84 6.93 8.20 5.82
CA ILE A 84 7.64 8.59 4.58
C ILE A 84 8.08 10.04 4.61
N GLU A 85 7.26 10.92 5.17
CA GLU A 85 7.58 12.34 5.28
C GLU A 85 8.83 12.57 6.15
N GLU A 86 8.98 11.83 7.25
CA GLU A 86 10.18 11.92 8.09
C GLU A 86 11.41 11.34 7.38
N ILE A 87 11.24 10.26 6.60
CA ILE A 87 12.32 9.72 5.78
C ILE A 87 12.76 10.75 4.73
N ARG A 88 11.82 11.47 4.12
CA ARG A 88 12.12 12.55 3.17
C ARG A 88 12.89 13.69 3.84
N LEU A 89 12.39 14.18 4.99
CA LEU A 89 13.08 15.22 5.75
C LEU A 89 14.50 14.81 6.17
N LEU A 90 14.69 13.53 6.52
CA LEU A 90 16.01 12.98 6.84
C LEU A 90 16.93 12.97 5.62
N PHE A 91 16.46 12.57 4.45
CA PHE A 91 17.27 12.55 3.22
C PHE A 91 17.55 13.96 2.69
N ASP A 92 16.64 14.91 2.90
CA ASP A 92 16.83 16.34 2.63
C ASP A 92 17.81 17.01 3.63
N GLY A 93 18.24 16.32 4.67
CA GLY A 93 19.10 16.88 5.73
C GLY A 93 18.39 17.87 6.65
N LYS A 94 17.05 17.93 6.62
CA LYS A 94 16.22 18.85 7.46
C LYS A 94 16.02 18.34 8.89
N CYS A 95 16.29 17.08 9.15
CA CYS A 95 16.27 16.48 10.49
C CYS A 95 17.44 15.49 10.65
N SER A 96 17.79 15.20 11.91
CA SER A 96 18.84 14.21 12.20
C SER A 96 18.26 12.80 12.31
N PHE A 97 19.07 11.79 11.99
CA PHE A 97 18.69 10.39 12.19
C PHE A 97 18.31 10.10 13.65
N LYS A 98 19.06 10.71 14.60
CA LYS A 98 18.78 10.59 16.03
C LYS A 98 17.37 11.08 16.38
N SER A 99 16.99 12.27 15.90
CA SER A 99 15.66 12.84 16.15
C SER A 99 14.54 11.97 15.58
N VAL A 100 14.73 11.43 14.37
CA VAL A 100 13.74 10.51 13.76
C VAL A 100 13.56 9.25 14.60
N MET A 101 14.66 8.69 15.13
CA MET A 101 14.60 7.51 15.99
C MET A 101 13.96 7.82 17.35
N GLU A 102 14.26 8.97 17.94
CA GLU A 102 13.62 9.42 19.20
C GLU A 102 12.12 9.57 19.03
N ASN A 103 11.66 10.22 17.96
CA ASN A 103 10.24 10.34 17.63
C ASN A 103 9.58 8.97 17.42
N GLN A 104 10.28 8.03 16.78
CA GLN A 104 9.75 6.70 16.54
C GLN A 104 9.64 5.89 17.84
N ILE A 105 10.63 6.00 18.72
CA ILE A 105 10.59 5.36 20.06
C ILE A 105 9.40 5.92 20.86
N GLU A 106 9.19 7.23 20.83
CA GLU A 106 8.04 7.85 21.52
C GLU A 106 6.71 7.33 20.99
N ARG A 107 6.55 7.21 19.65
CA ARG A 107 5.34 6.63 19.04
C ARG A 107 5.11 5.19 19.48
N LEU A 108 6.14 4.35 19.41
CA LEU A 108 6.05 2.95 19.83
C LEU A 108 5.74 2.81 21.32
N THR A 109 6.27 3.70 22.16
CA THR A 109 5.97 3.72 23.60
C THR A 109 4.50 4.07 23.85
N LYS A 110 3.96 5.05 23.14
CA LYS A 110 2.53 5.40 23.21
C LYS A 110 1.63 4.25 22.74
N GLU A 111 2.01 3.59 21.65
CA GLU A 111 1.29 2.43 21.13
C GLU A 111 1.31 1.25 22.10
N GLN A 112 2.46 0.99 22.74
CA GLN A 112 2.60 -0.02 23.76
C GLN A 112 1.69 0.27 24.98
N GLN A 113 1.69 1.53 25.45
CA GLN A 113 0.82 1.94 26.57
C GLN A 113 -0.66 1.79 26.21
N ASN A 114 -1.02 2.13 24.96
CA ASN A 114 -2.38 1.97 24.47
C ASN A 114 -2.81 0.51 24.46
N THR A 115 -1.95 -0.36 23.94
CA THR A 115 -2.18 -1.81 23.88
C THR A 115 -2.31 -2.42 25.29
N GLU A 116 -1.50 -1.98 26.26
CA GLU A 116 -1.57 -2.47 27.63
C GLU A 116 -2.91 -2.06 28.29
N ARG A 117 -3.37 -0.83 28.10
CA ARG A 117 -4.69 -0.39 28.62
C ARG A 117 -5.85 -1.20 28.02
N MET A 118 -5.79 -1.51 26.72
CA MET A 118 -6.80 -2.38 26.08
C MET A 118 -6.76 -3.80 26.66
N LYS A 119 -5.58 -4.33 26.90
CA LYS A 119 -5.38 -5.64 27.51
C LYS A 119 -5.92 -5.70 28.94
N ASP A 120 -5.69 -4.65 29.75
CA ASP A 120 -6.24 -4.54 31.10
C ASP A 120 -7.78 -4.54 31.09
N LEU A 121 -8.39 -3.83 30.14
CA LEU A 121 -9.85 -3.84 29.96
C LEU A 121 -10.36 -5.22 29.58
N CYS A 122 -9.71 -5.91 28.65
CA CYS A 122 -10.04 -7.28 28.27
C CYS A 122 -9.88 -8.26 29.46
N SER A 123 -8.85 -8.07 30.28
CA SER A 123 -8.63 -8.89 31.48
C SER A 123 -9.73 -8.71 32.52
N SER A 124 -10.18 -7.47 32.73
CA SER A 124 -11.29 -7.18 33.64
C SER A 124 -12.61 -7.81 33.17
N LEU A 125 -12.86 -7.82 31.84
CA LEU A 125 -14.02 -8.50 31.27
C LEU A 125 -13.95 -10.02 31.45
N LYS A 126 -12.76 -10.62 31.32
CA LYS A 126 -12.53 -12.04 31.46
C LYS A 126 -12.72 -12.49 32.92
N GLU A 127 -12.16 -11.75 33.90
CA GLU A 127 -12.20 -12.08 35.31
C GLU A 127 -13.61 -11.96 35.91
N GLY A 128 -14.45 -11.10 35.36
CA GLY A 128 -15.84 -10.94 35.74
C GLY A 128 -16.72 -12.15 35.44
N ALA A 129 -16.24 -13.17 34.73
CA ALA A 129 -17.00 -14.36 34.28
C ALA A 129 -18.38 -13.98 33.69
N ILE A 130 -18.43 -12.85 32.95
CA ILE A 130 -19.67 -12.24 32.48
C ILE A 130 -20.12 -12.98 31.22
N ASP A 131 -21.37 -13.46 31.25
CA ASP A 131 -22.04 -13.94 30.01
C ASP A 131 -22.35 -12.73 29.10
N ILE A 132 -22.13 -12.88 27.80
CA ILE A 132 -22.41 -11.84 26.83
C ILE A 132 -23.84 -11.32 26.91
N ASN A 133 -24.80 -12.15 27.30
CA ASN A 133 -26.21 -11.79 27.45
C ASN A 133 -26.50 -10.95 28.70
N THR A 134 -25.60 -10.99 29.70
CA THR A 134 -25.72 -10.24 30.97
C THR A 134 -24.72 -9.11 31.08
N LEU A 135 -23.87 -8.92 30.05
CA LEU A 135 -22.89 -7.86 29.98
C LEU A 135 -23.57 -6.48 29.95
N ASP A 136 -23.31 -5.64 30.94
CA ASP A 136 -23.64 -4.22 30.88
C ASP A 136 -22.61 -3.49 29.99
N ALA A 137 -22.89 -3.50 28.69
CA ALA A 137 -22.05 -2.85 27.70
C ALA A 137 -21.96 -1.33 27.91
N ALA A 138 -23.00 -0.70 28.49
CA ALA A 138 -23.01 0.75 28.69
C ALA A 138 -21.94 1.20 29.70
N ASP A 139 -21.76 0.47 30.80
CA ASP A 139 -20.71 0.74 31.79
C ASP A 139 -19.30 0.61 31.19
N TYR A 140 -19.08 -0.42 30.38
CA TYR A 140 -17.78 -0.61 29.71
C TYR A 140 -17.51 0.43 28.64
N LEU A 141 -18.52 0.85 27.87
CA LEU A 141 -18.39 1.95 26.89
C LEU A 141 -18.11 3.28 27.58
N GLU A 142 -18.69 3.55 28.75
CA GLU A 142 -18.34 4.73 29.54
C GLU A 142 -16.89 4.69 30.01
N LYS A 143 -16.40 3.52 30.48
CA LYS A 143 -14.99 3.32 30.82
C LYS A 143 -14.07 3.54 29.64
N MET A 144 -14.42 3.02 28.45
CA MET A 144 -13.68 3.25 27.20
C MET A 144 -13.63 4.75 26.87
N THR A 145 -14.74 5.47 26.94
CA THR A 145 -14.80 6.91 26.71
C THR A 145 -13.86 7.69 27.65
N LYS A 146 -13.80 7.30 28.94
CA LYS A 146 -12.86 7.91 29.90
C LYS A 146 -11.40 7.61 29.54
N LEU A 147 -11.10 6.40 29.07
CA LEU A 147 -9.76 6.05 28.58
C LEU A 147 -9.39 6.82 27.32
N GLU A 148 -10.34 7.06 26.40
CA GLU A 148 -10.15 7.89 25.20
C GLU A 148 -9.81 9.34 25.55
N GLN A 149 -10.49 9.92 26.53
CA GLN A 149 -10.15 11.22 27.07
C GLN A 149 -8.73 11.26 27.67
N GLY A 150 -8.24 10.13 28.19
CA GLY A 150 -6.87 9.92 28.64
C GLY A 150 -5.86 9.62 27.53
N GLY A 151 -6.27 9.68 26.25
CA GLY A 151 -5.41 9.48 25.08
C GLY A 151 -5.30 8.04 24.59
N THR A 152 -6.10 7.11 25.13
CA THR A 152 -6.21 5.75 24.59
C THR A 152 -6.97 5.80 23.25
N LYS A 153 -6.55 5.03 22.26
CA LYS A 153 -7.24 4.94 20.97
C LYS A 153 -7.86 3.56 20.83
N PHE A 154 -9.17 3.50 20.67
CA PHE A 154 -9.89 2.30 20.29
C PHE A 154 -10.18 2.30 18.79
N VAL A 155 -10.52 1.13 18.25
CA VAL A 155 -10.86 0.99 16.83
C VAL A 155 -12.18 1.72 16.53
N ASP A 156 -12.18 2.56 15.51
CA ASP A 156 -13.38 3.21 15.00
C ASP A 156 -14.17 2.23 14.10
N ILE A 157 -15.09 1.49 14.73
CA ILE A 157 -15.87 0.42 14.09
C ILE A 157 -16.71 0.97 12.93
N GLU A 158 -17.27 2.19 13.07
CA GLU A 158 -18.12 2.77 12.03
C GLU A 158 -17.35 3.02 10.73
N LYS A 159 -16.12 3.49 10.82
CA LYS A 159 -15.26 3.67 9.64
C LYS A 159 -14.90 2.35 8.98
N GLU A 160 -14.48 1.36 9.76
CA GLU A 160 -14.01 0.09 9.22
C GLU A 160 -15.13 -0.70 8.52
N ASP A 161 -16.32 -0.74 9.09
CA ASP A 161 -17.46 -1.45 8.53
C ASP A 161 -18.04 -0.75 7.30
N ILE A 162 -18.06 0.60 7.27
CA ILE A 162 -18.53 1.37 6.13
C ILE A 162 -17.57 1.21 4.94
N ASP A 163 -16.27 1.24 5.17
CA ASP A 163 -15.28 1.10 4.11
C ASP A 163 -15.29 -0.30 3.51
N ARG A 164 -15.45 -1.34 4.34
CA ARG A 164 -15.59 -2.71 3.87
C ARG A 164 -16.84 -2.90 3.01
N LYS A 165 -18.00 -2.32 3.40
CA LYS A 165 -19.26 -2.34 2.61
C LYS A 165 -19.14 -1.58 1.31
N LYS A 166 -18.51 -0.40 1.30
CA LYS A 166 -18.31 0.40 0.07
C LYS A 166 -17.43 -0.32 -0.95
N LYS A 167 -16.36 -1.00 -0.49
CA LYS A 167 -15.47 -1.78 -1.37
C LYS A 167 -16.21 -2.96 -2.01
N SER A 168 -16.98 -3.73 -1.24
CA SER A 168 -17.69 -4.90 -1.74
C SER A 168 -18.83 -4.52 -2.69
N GLY A 169 -19.61 -3.50 -2.40
CA GLY A 169 -20.73 -3.05 -3.23
C GLY A 169 -20.28 -2.56 -4.61
N ALA A 170 -19.22 -1.77 -4.69
CA ALA A 170 -18.69 -1.28 -5.95
C ALA A 170 -18.14 -2.43 -6.83
N MET A 171 -17.52 -3.43 -6.21
CA MET A 171 -16.97 -4.60 -6.94
C MET A 171 -18.09 -5.47 -7.51
N VAL A 172 -19.13 -5.76 -6.73
CA VAL A 172 -20.28 -6.55 -7.18
C VAL A 172 -21.01 -5.86 -8.31
N ALA A 173 -21.31 -4.55 -8.20
CA ALA A 173 -21.97 -3.78 -9.24
C ALA A 173 -21.18 -3.81 -10.57
N ALA A 174 -19.86 -3.69 -10.49
CA ALA A 174 -18.99 -3.75 -11.66
C ALA A 174 -19.00 -5.12 -12.35
N ILE A 175 -18.93 -6.20 -11.58
CA ILE A 175 -18.96 -7.57 -12.12
C ILE A 175 -20.31 -7.83 -12.82
N VAL A 176 -21.42 -7.40 -12.22
CA VAL A 176 -22.77 -7.56 -12.80
C VAL A 176 -22.89 -6.75 -14.10
N CYS A 177 -22.45 -5.47 -14.12
CA CYS A 177 -22.47 -4.66 -15.33
C CYS A 177 -21.60 -5.26 -16.45
N CYS A 178 -20.39 -5.68 -16.15
CA CYS A 178 -19.50 -6.30 -17.14
C CYS A 178 -20.08 -7.63 -17.67
N GLY A 179 -20.69 -8.44 -16.81
CA GLY A 179 -21.34 -9.69 -17.19
C GLY A 179 -22.54 -9.44 -18.13
N PHE A 180 -23.37 -8.44 -17.84
CA PHE A 180 -24.51 -8.07 -18.68
C PHE A 180 -24.06 -7.55 -20.06
N LEU A 181 -23.05 -6.69 -20.10
CA LEU A 181 -22.49 -6.21 -21.36
C LEU A 181 -21.84 -7.32 -22.20
N ALA A 182 -21.18 -8.28 -21.55
CA ALA A 182 -20.61 -9.45 -22.23
C ALA A 182 -21.71 -10.35 -22.83
N LEU A 183 -22.86 -10.51 -22.15
CA LEU A 183 -24.01 -11.23 -22.68
C LEU A 183 -24.61 -10.54 -23.90
N ILE A 184 -24.72 -9.22 -23.92
CA ILE A 184 -25.19 -8.45 -25.09
C ILE A 184 -24.24 -8.65 -26.28
N LEU A 185 -22.93 -8.55 -26.06
CA LEU A 185 -21.93 -8.77 -27.13
C LEU A 185 -21.99 -10.20 -27.67
N PHE A 186 -22.17 -11.20 -26.80
CA PHE A 186 -22.29 -12.60 -27.18
C PHE A 186 -23.57 -12.85 -28.00
N SER A 187 -24.72 -12.29 -27.59
CA SER A 187 -25.97 -12.35 -28.32
C SER A 187 -25.86 -11.73 -29.72
N MET A 188 -25.19 -10.56 -29.82
CA MET A 188 -24.92 -9.93 -31.11
C MET A 188 -24.00 -10.77 -32.00
N PHE A 189 -22.95 -11.37 -31.42
CA PHE A 189 -22.05 -12.24 -32.17
C PHE A 189 -22.78 -13.44 -32.78
N LEU A 190 -23.72 -14.02 -32.04
CA LEU A 190 -24.59 -15.11 -32.57
C LEU A 190 -25.50 -14.61 -33.67
N GLY A 191 -26.08 -13.41 -33.56
CA GLY A 191 -26.94 -12.81 -34.58
C GLY A 191 -26.20 -12.48 -35.89
N LEU A 192 -24.94 -11.99 -35.78
CA LEU A 192 -24.10 -11.67 -36.94
C LEU A 192 -23.73 -12.88 -37.81
N ARG A 193 -23.78 -14.10 -37.26
CA ARG A 193 -23.52 -15.33 -38.04
C ARG A 193 -24.54 -15.60 -39.14
N HIS A 194 -25.70 -14.95 -39.07
CA HIS A 194 -26.82 -15.17 -40.01
C HIS A 194 -27.07 -13.97 -40.93
N VAL A 195 -26.33 -12.87 -40.81
CA VAL A 195 -26.54 -11.65 -41.62
C VAL A 195 -25.55 -11.70 -42.81
N PRO A 196 -26.07 -11.67 -44.06
CA PRO A 196 -25.20 -11.52 -45.25
C PRO A 196 -24.50 -10.16 -45.24
N LEU A 197 -23.22 -10.15 -45.67
CA LEU A 197 -22.42 -8.93 -45.84
C LEU A 197 -23.06 -7.99 -46.86
N GLY A 198 -23.93 -7.10 -46.37
CA GLY A 198 -24.64 -6.06 -47.14
C GLY A 198 -24.77 -4.76 -46.34
N ASP A 199 -25.62 -3.83 -46.85
CA ASP A 199 -25.77 -2.47 -46.29
C ASP A 199 -26.15 -2.40 -44.78
N GLY A 200 -26.53 -3.51 -44.17
CA GLY A 200 -26.82 -3.63 -42.71
C GLY A 200 -25.56 -3.80 -41.79
N PHE A 201 -24.37 -3.99 -42.34
CA PHE A 201 -23.17 -4.27 -41.55
C PHE A 201 -22.65 -3.04 -40.81
N LEU A 202 -22.75 -1.85 -41.43
CA LEU A 202 -22.22 -0.60 -40.88
C LEU A 202 -22.87 -0.19 -39.52
N PRO A 203 -24.22 -0.20 -39.37
CA PRO A 203 -24.84 0.13 -38.06
C PRO A 203 -24.49 -0.86 -36.96
N VAL A 204 -24.26 -2.12 -37.27
CA VAL A 204 -23.83 -3.15 -36.30
C VAL A 204 -22.42 -2.88 -35.79
N VAL A 205 -21.49 -2.53 -36.68
CA VAL A 205 -20.12 -2.14 -36.31
C VAL A 205 -20.11 -0.92 -35.39
N ILE A 206 -20.91 0.10 -35.72
CA ILE A 206 -21.04 1.31 -34.89
C ILE A 206 -21.58 0.96 -33.51
N PHE A 207 -22.59 0.10 -33.43
CA PHE A 207 -23.17 -0.32 -32.14
C PHE A 207 -22.17 -1.10 -31.28
N VAL A 208 -21.39 -2.01 -31.87
CA VAL A 208 -20.33 -2.74 -31.16
C VAL A 208 -19.25 -1.76 -30.65
N ALA A 209 -18.85 -0.80 -31.48
CA ALA A 209 -17.88 0.22 -31.08
C ALA A 209 -18.36 1.05 -29.88
N VAL A 210 -19.63 1.44 -29.85
CA VAL A 210 -20.24 2.15 -28.72
C VAL A 210 -20.19 1.31 -27.44
N ILE A 211 -20.57 0.02 -27.50
CA ILE A 211 -20.52 -0.87 -26.35
C ILE A 211 -19.09 -1.02 -25.82
N VAL A 212 -18.10 -1.19 -26.68
CA VAL A 212 -16.68 -1.26 -26.30
C VAL A 212 -16.23 0.04 -25.63
N CYS A 213 -16.64 1.21 -26.13
CA CYS A 213 -16.37 2.50 -25.49
C CYS A 213 -16.99 2.61 -24.08
N VAL A 214 -18.22 2.12 -23.91
CA VAL A 214 -18.88 2.10 -22.58
C VAL A 214 -18.14 1.18 -21.61
N ILE A 215 -17.76 -0.03 -22.05
CA ILE A 215 -16.99 -0.97 -21.21
C ILE A 215 -15.65 -0.36 -20.79
N THR A 216 -14.92 0.24 -21.71
CA THR A 216 -13.64 0.90 -21.38
C THR A 216 -13.84 2.07 -20.42
N GLY A 217 -14.90 2.86 -20.56
CA GLY A 217 -15.26 3.93 -19.64
C GLY A 217 -15.56 3.39 -18.22
N ILE A 218 -16.32 2.30 -18.10
CA ILE A 218 -16.60 1.66 -16.80
C ILE A 218 -15.31 1.14 -16.16
N ILE A 219 -14.43 0.49 -16.93
CA ILE A 219 -13.14 -0.02 -16.41
C ILE A 219 -12.28 1.14 -15.92
N ILE A 220 -12.19 2.24 -16.65
CA ILE A 220 -11.43 3.43 -16.26
C ILE A 220 -12.00 4.02 -14.96
N ALA A 221 -13.33 4.18 -14.88
CA ALA A 221 -14.00 4.69 -13.68
C ALA A 221 -13.76 3.80 -12.45
N LEU A 222 -13.75 2.48 -12.63
CA LEU A 222 -13.42 1.52 -11.58
C LEU A 222 -11.96 1.64 -11.13
N ILE A 223 -11.03 1.74 -12.06
CA ILE A 223 -9.60 1.93 -11.74
C ILE A 223 -9.40 3.24 -10.98
N GLN A 224 -10.09 4.32 -11.37
CA GLN A 224 -10.05 5.60 -10.65
C GLN A 224 -10.63 5.45 -9.24
N ARG A 225 -11.78 4.78 -9.09
CA ARG A 225 -12.42 4.53 -7.79
C ARG A 225 -11.52 3.69 -6.88
N PHE A 226 -10.90 2.63 -7.40
CA PHE A 226 -9.92 1.84 -6.65
C PHE A 226 -8.66 2.64 -6.28
N ARG A 227 -8.21 3.54 -7.16
CA ARG A 227 -7.09 4.45 -6.83
C ARG A 227 -7.45 5.45 -5.73
N GLU A 228 -8.68 5.97 -5.73
CA GLU A 228 -9.16 6.89 -4.69
C GLU A 228 -9.28 6.19 -3.33
N ILE A 229 -9.82 4.96 -3.31
CA ILE A 229 -9.94 4.14 -2.11
C ILE A 229 -8.56 3.78 -1.57
N ASN A 230 -7.63 3.34 -2.42
CA ASN A 230 -6.24 3.05 -2.02
C ASN A 230 -5.48 4.30 -1.55
N LYS A 231 -5.75 5.49 -2.12
CA LYS A 231 -5.17 6.75 -1.63
C LYS A 231 -5.72 7.12 -0.26
N GLY A 232 -6.98 6.84 0.04
CA GLY A 232 -7.55 7.01 1.38
C GLY A 232 -6.86 6.11 2.41
N GLU A 233 -6.62 4.85 2.10
CA GLU A 233 -5.86 3.92 2.95
C GLU A 233 -4.39 4.33 3.10
N GLU A 234 -3.76 4.85 2.05
CA GLU A 234 -2.41 5.42 2.12
C GLU A 234 -2.38 6.71 2.96
N TYR A 235 -3.45 7.51 2.94
CA TYR A 235 -3.55 8.74 3.74
C TYR A 235 -3.76 8.43 5.23
N GLU A 236 -4.55 7.41 5.56
CA GLU A 236 -4.72 6.95 6.95
C GLU A 236 -3.47 6.23 7.47
N ALA A 237 -2.81 5.40 6.65
CA ALA A 237 -1.51 4.82 7.00
C ALA A 237 -0.36 5.86 7.12
N ARG A 238 -0.59 7.10 6.69
CA ARG A 238 0.32 8.24 6.89
C ARG A 238 0.20 8.88 8.27
N ASN A 239 -0.95 8.75 8.90
CA ASN A 239 -1.27 9.42 10.17
C ASN A 239 -1.11 8.52 11.40
N TYR A 240 -0.63 7.27 11.20
CA TYR A 240 -0.20 6.35 12.24
C TYR A 240 1.30 6.35 12.41
#